data_f00b95a0aef42a1093ace50f25072bc2
#
_entry.id   f00b95a0aef42a1093ace50f25072bc2
#
_cell.length_a   1.000
_cell.length_b   1.000
_cell.length_c   1.000
_cell.angle_alpha   90.00
_cell.angle_beta   90.00
_cell.angle_gamma   90.00
#
_symmetry.space_group_name_H-M   'P 1'
#
loop_
_entity.id
_entity.type
_entity.pdbx_description
1 polymer ?
#
loop_
_entity_poly.entity_id
_entity_poly.type
_entity_poly.pdbx_seq_one_letter_code
_entity_poly.pdbx_strand_id
1 'polypeptide(L)'
;MPFSKVSGVNNAHKVMVYALSTCVWCKKIKQFLRDNNVEFEYIDADLCEEGEKARIREELQSKSGSLSYPTVIVDDKIVIVGFKEDNLKEALGI
;
A
#
# COMPACT_ATOMS: atom_id res chain seq x y z
N MET A 1 3.50 10.24 9.37
CA MET A 1 2.87 10.42 8.03
C MET A 1 1.38 10.14 8.17
N PRO A 2 0.53 10.89 7.50
CA PRO A 2 -0.92 10.80 7.68
C PRO A 2 -1.53 9.65 6.88
N PHE A 3 -1.32 8.43 7.30
CA PHE A 3 -1.98 7.29 6.70
C PHE A 3 -3.45 7.25 7.10
N SER A 4 -4.29 6.88 6.15
CA SER A 4 -5.71 6.62 6.39
C SER A 4 -5.90 5.13 6.61
N LYS A 5 -6.70 4.77 7.60
CA LYS A 5 -6.93 3.38 7.95
C LYS A 5 -8.29 2.91 7.47
N VAL A 6 -8.32 1.73 6.86
CA VAL A 6 -9.55 1.04 6.47
C VAL A 6 -9.63 -0.24 7.31
N SER A 7 -10.60 -0.29 8.21
CA SER A 7 -10.78 -1.44 9.09
C SER A 7 -11.31 -2.65 8.33
N GLY A 8 -10.90 -3.84 8.75
CA GLY A 8 -11.36 -5.09 8.18
C GLY A 8 -11.26 -6.21 9.19
N VAL A 9 -12.04 -7.28 8.98
CA VAL A 9 -12.04 -8.44 9.89
C VAL A 9 -10.74 -9.23 9.80
N ASN A 10 -10.11 -9.22 8.62
CA ASN A 10 -8.80 -9.87 8.44
C ASN A 10 -7.70 -8.85 8.75
N ASN A 11 -7.24 -8.86 9.98
CA ASN A 11 -6.19 -7.96 10.46
C ASN A 11 -4.94 -8.71 10.94
N ALA A 12 -4.71 -9.90 10.38
CA ALA A 12 -3.58 -10.75 10.75
C ALA A 12 -2.23 -10.13 10.33
N HIS A 13 -2.23 -9.25 9.32
CA HIS A 13 -1.03 -8.62 8.79
C HIS A 13 -1.12 -7.09 8.83
N LYS A 14 0.03 -6.46 8.97
CA LYS A 14 0.14 -5.01 8.82
C LYS A 14 0.29 -4.72 7.32
N VAL A 15 -0.70 -4.10 6.73
CA VAL A 15 -0.72 -3.82 5.28
C VAL A 15 -0.67 -2.31 5.06
N MET A 16 0.38 -1.86 4.38
CA MET A 16 0.59 -0.44 4.07
C MET A 16 0.58 -0.26 2.56
N VAL A 17 -0.30 0.60 2.07
CA VAL A 17 -0.43 0.87 0.63
C VAL A 17 0.07 2.29 0.33
N TYR A 18 1.09 2.37 -0.49
CA TYR A 18 1.59 3.65 -1.01
C TYR A 18 0.97 3.87 -2.38
N ALA A 19 0.17 4.91 -2.51
CA ALA A 19 -0.70 5.12 -3.66
C ALA A 19 -0.66 6.55 -4.18
N LEU A 20 -1.34 6.77 -5.31
CA LEU A 20 -1.64 8.09 -5.85
C LEU A 20 -3.16 8.19 -5.98
N SER A 21 -3.74 9.35 -5.68
CA SER A 21 -5.19 9.53 -5.69
C SER A 21 -5.82 9.34 -7.07
N THR A 22 -5.04 9.59 -8.13
CA THR A 22 -5.51 9.47 -9.52
C THR A 22 -5.11 8.15 -10.19
N CYS A 23 -4.47 7.26 -9.47
CA CYS A 23 -3.96 6.01 -10.02
C CYS A 23 -5.06 4.94 -10.08
N VAL A 24 -5.35 4.44 -11.27
CA VAL A 24 -6.37 3.41 -11.47
C VAL A 24 -6.00 2.12 -10.75
N TRP A 25 -4.75 1.69 -10.89
CA TRP A 25 -4.28 0.45 -10.26
C TRP A 25 -4.25 0.55 -8.74
N CYS A 26 -3.98 1.73 -8.21
CA CYS A 26 -4.04 2.00 -6.77
C CYS A 26 -5.48 1.83 -6.25
N LYS A 27 -6.45 2.34 -7.01
CA LYS A 27 -7.87 2.18 -6.68
C LYS A 27 -8.27 0.70 -6.71
N LYS A 28 -7.77 -0.06 -7.66
CA LYS A 28 -8.05 -1.49 -7.78
C LYS A 28 -7.50 -2.28 -6.60
N ILE A 29 -6.29 -1.95 -6.13
CA ILE A 29 -5.72 -2.57 -4.94
C ILE A 29 -6.56 -2.28 -3.70
N LYS A 30 -6.95 -1.04 -3.49
CA LYS A 30 -7.79 -0.66 -2.37
C LYS A 30 -9.11 -1.43 -2.39
N GLN A 31 -9.72 -1.55 -3.57
CA GLN A 31 -10.97 -2.29 -3.72
C GLN A 31 -10.77 -3.78 -3.46
N PHE A 32 -9.70 -4.36 -3.98
CA PHE A 32 -9.36 -5.77 -3.74
C PHE A 32 -9.23 -6.07 -2.25
N LEU A 33 -8.53 -5.21 -1.52
CA LEU A 33 -8.36 -5.39 -0.08
C LEU A 33 -9.70 -5.27 0.67
N ARG A 34 -10.53 -4.31 0.27
CA ARG A 34 -11.88 -4.17 0.85
C ARG A 34 -12.75 -5.38 0.57
N ASP A 35 -12.74 -5.88 -0.66
CA ASP A 35 -13.53 -7.04 -1.08
C ASP A 35 -13.16 -8.31 -0.32
N ASN A 36 -11.91 -8.41 0.11
CA ASN A 36 -11.41 -9.54 0.90
C ASN A 36 -11.44 -9.26 2.41
N ASN A 37 -12.04 -8.15 2.82
CA ASN A 37 -12.17 -7.74 4.23
C ASN A 37 -10.83 -7.61 4.93
N VAL A 38 -9.79 -7.26 4.20
CA VAL A 38 -8.43 -7.06 4.75
C VAL A 38 -8.32 -5.65 5.32
N GLU A 39 -7.87 -5.56 6.56
CA GLU A 39 -7.56 -4.27 7.16
C GLU A 39 -6.25 -3.74 6.57
N PHE A 40 -6.23 -2.46 6.20
CA PHE A 40 -5.03 -1.84 5.65
C PHE A 40 -4.99 -0.35 5.93
N GLU A 41 -3.80 0.22 5.79
CA GLU A 41 -3.59 1.66 5.82
C GLU A 41 -3.07 2.09 4.44
N TYR A 42 -3.42 3.29 4.01
CA TYR A 42 -2.94 3.82 2.74
C TYR A 42 -2.59 5.30 2.85
N ILE A 43 -1.73 5.75 1.95
CA ILE A 43 -1.39 7.15 1.81
C ILE A 43 -1.35 7.49 0.32
N ASP A 44 -2.06 8.57 -0.05
CA ASP A 44 -2.02 9.10 -1.41
C ASP A 44 -0.89 10.15 -1.46
N ALA A 45 0.24 9.75 -2.01
CA ALA A 45 1.47 10.54 -1.98
C ALA A 45 1.32 11.91 -2.65
N ASP A 46 0.50 12.00 -3.69
CA ASP A 46 0.27 13.25 -4.42
C ASP A 46 -0.50 14.30 -3.61
N LEU A 47 -1.19 13.88 -2.56
CA LEU A 47 -1.95 14.77 -1.68
C LEU A 47 -1.16 15.21 -0.46
N CYS A 48 0.05 14.74 -0.30
CA CYS A 48 0.90 15.05 0.84
C CYS A 48 1.69 16.35 0.62
N GLU A 49 2.16 16.94 1.71
CA GLU A 49 3.07 18.08 1.67
C GLU A 49 4.46 17.62 1.23
N GLU A 50 5.31 18.57 0.80
CA GLU A 50 6.64 18.27 0.25
C GLU A 50 7.53 17.48 1.20
N GLY A 51 7.51 17.79 2.49
CA GLY A 51 8.29 17.06 3.49
C GLY A 51 7.86 15.61 3.61
N GLU A 52 6.56 15.36 3.53
CA GLU A 52 6.01 14.01 3.57
C GLU A 52 6.29 13.25 2.28
N LYS A 53 6.19 13.92 1.13
CA LYS A 53 6.56 13.33 -0.16
C LYS A 53 8.02 12.87 -0.16
N ALA A 54 8.92 13.66 0.42
CA ALA A 54 10.33 13.29 0.54
C ALA A 54 10.51 12.03 1.38
N ARG A 55 9.80 11.92 2.50
CA ARG A 55 9.85 10.74 3.37
C ARG A 55 9.33 9.50 2.67
N ILE A 56 8.23 9.64 1.91
CA ILE A 56 7.68 8.54 1.14
C ILE A 56 8.68 8.06 0.10
N ARG A 57 9.34 8.98 -0.60
CA ARG A 57 10.38 8.62 -1.58
C ARG A 57 11.52 7.85 -0.93
N GLU A 58 12.01 8.30 0.21
CA GLU A 58 13.06 7.62 0.96
C GLU A 58 12.63 6.21 1.37
N GLU A 59 11.43 6.09 1.91
CA GLU A 59 10.87 4.82 2.36
C GLU A 59 10.77 3.82 1.20
N LEU A 60 10.22 4.25 0.08
CA LEU A 60 10.06 3.40 -1.10
C LEU A 60 11.41 3.03 -1.73
N GLN A 61 12.35 3.97 -1.83
CA GLN A 61 13.69 3.68 -2.32
C GLN A 61 14.41 2.68 -1.43
N SER A 62 14.29 2.84 -0.12
CA SER A 62 14.92 1.97 0.85
C SER A 62 14.37 0.54 0.79
N LYS A 63 13.05 0.40 0.66
CA LYS A 63 12.39 -0.92 0.74
C LYS A 63 12.19 -1.61 -0.60
N SER A 64 11.87 -0.86 -1.65
CA SER A 64 11.59 -1.44 -2.97
C SER A 64 12.65 -1.17 -4.02
N GLY A 65 13.51 -0.19 -3.78
CA GLY A 65 14.51 0.24 -4.75
C GLY A 65 13.95 1.04 -5.92
N SER A 66 12.68 1.42 -5.89
CA SER A 66 12.04 2.18 -6.95
C SER A 66 10.93 3.08 -6.41
N LEU A 67 10.51 4.06 -7.24
CA LEU A 67 9.40 4.95 -6.95
C LEU A 67 8.22 4.60 -7.85
N SER A 68 7.61 3.47 -7.60
CA SER A 68 6.45 3.03 -8.37
C SER A 68 5.21 2.98 -7.49
N TYR A 69 4.07 3.28 -8.08
CA TYR A 69 2.78 3.20 -7.41
C TYR A 69 1.85 2.29 -8.21
N PRO A 70 1.05 1.49 -7.54
CA PRO A 70 1.01 1.30 -6.09
C PRO A 70 2.15 0.42 -5.60
N THR A 71 2.58 0.63 -4.36
CA THR A 71 3.50 -0.27 -3.66
C THR A 71 2.84 -0.69 -2.36
N VAL A 72 2.78 -1.99 -2.12
CA VAL A 72 2.21 -2.55 -0.89
C VAL A 72 3.32 -3.18 -0.07
N ILE A 73 3.38 -2.83 1.21
CA ILE A 73 4.34 -3.41 2.15
C ILE A 73 3.56 -4.16 3.22
N VAL A 74 3.82 -5.46 3.32
CA VAL A 74 3.16 -6.35 4.28
C VAL A 74 4.13 -6.72 5.38
N ASP A 75 3.74 -6.46 6.63
CA ASP A 75 4.52 -6.75 7.84
C ASP A 75 5.93 -6.14 7.82
N ASP A 76 6.10 -5.00 7.17
CA ASP A 76 7.37 -4.29 7.00
C ASP A 76 8.46 -5.12 6.29
N LYS A 77 8.09 -6.23 5.67
CA LYS A 77 9.04 -7.18 5.05
C LYS A 77 8.76 -7.48 3.60
N ILE A 78 7.51 -7.76 3.26
CA ILE A 78 7.12 -8.17 1.91
C ILE A 78 6.74 -6.93 1.12
N VAL A 79 7.45 -6.68 0.02
CA VAL A 79 7.21 -5.51 -0.84
C VAL A 79 6.65 -5.99 -2.17
N ILE A 80 5.47 -5.48 -2.53
CA ILE A 80 4.81 -5.82 -3.78
C ILE A 80 4.61 -4.53 -4.56
N VAL A 81 5.25 -4.42 -5.72
CA VAL A 81 5.16 -3.26 -6.59
C VAL A 81 4.15 -3.54 -7.71
N GLY A 82 3.19 -2.67 -7.85
CA GLY A 82 2.10 -2.83 -8.81
C GLY A 82 0.96 -3.69 -8.26
N PHE A 83 -0.09 -3.83 -9.06
CA PHE A 83 -1.21 -4.69 -8.67
C PHE A 83 -0.93 -6.13 -9.11
N LYS A 84 -0.43 -6.91 -8.19
CA LYS A 84 -0.11 -8.33 -8.39
C LYS A 84 -0.99 -9.15 -7.45
N GLU A 85 -2.16 -9.51 -7.92
CA GLU A 85 -3.19 -10.18 -7.13
C GLU A 85 -2.71 -11.47 -6.47
N ASP A 86 -2.02 -12.32 -7.24
CA ASP A 86 -1.51 -13.59 -6.72
C ASP A 86 -0.48 -13.39 -5.61
N ASN A 87 0.40 -12.41 -5.78
CA ASN A 87 1.41 -12.07 -4.77
C ASN A 87 0.73 -11.54 -3.50
N LEU A 88 -0.31 -10.72 -3.65
CA LEU A 88 -1.08 -10.19 -2.52
C LEU A 88 -1.78 -11.31 -1.76
N LYS A 89 -2.41 -12.24 -2.48
CA LYS A 89 -3.08 -13.39 -1.86
C LYS A 89 -2.11 -14.25 -1.09
N GLU A 90 -0.95 -14.53 -1.66
CA GLU A 90 0.09 -15.32 -1.02
C GLU A 90 0.60 -14.65 0.25
N ALA A 91 0.93 -13.36 0.16
CA ALA A 91 1.46 -12.61 1.29
C ALA A 91 0.44 -12.48 2.42
N LEU A 92 -0.85 -12.41 2.11
CA LEU A 92 -1.92 -12.22 3.09
C LEU A 92 -2.58 -13.55 3.51
N GLY A 93 -2.27 -14.64 2.86
CA GLY A 93 -2.85 -15.95 3.19
C GLY A 93 -4.34 -16.06 2.85
N ILE A 94 -4.75 -15.44 1.78
CA ILE A 94 -6.17 -15.43 1.38
C ILE A 94 -6.43 -16.08 0.03
#